data_dcb76a7e8ce5de1fa2bf2f7effc4a4b7
#
_entry.id   dcb76a7e8ce5de1fa2bf2f7effc4a4b7
#
_cell.length_a   1.000
_cell.length_b   1.000
_cell.length_c   1.000
_cell.angle_alpha   90.00
_cell.angle_beta   90.00
_cell.angle_gamma   90.00
#
_symmetry.space_group_name_H-M   'P 1'
#
loop_
_entity.id
_entity.type
_entity.pdbx_description
1 polymer ?
#
loop_
_entity_poly.entity_id
_entity_poly.type
_entity_poly.pdbx_seq_one_letter_code
_entity_poly.pdbx_strand_id
1 'polypeptide(L)'
;MVRVFITGSSDGIGQAAAKVLAEQGHQVILHARNADRAASAQAAIPKAKAVLIGDLSSIAETKKLAQEANDAGPFDAIIHNAGIGYGSTSSRQITPDKISAVFAVNTLAPYILTCLMDKPTSRLLFMSSDSHYSGDETLRNITQSHSYGDSKLHDVMLAKAFARRWEDIQVLSMHPGWVRTKMGGRAAPGGIDKPAVALADWAAGKGVLAKIKSGAFVSTSRESTSHPGADVVSKQEELLEICKQVSGVSVPGE
;
A
#
# COMPACT_ATOMS: atom_id res chain seq x y z
N MET A 1 10.37 18.53 -8.07
CA MET A 1 9.17 18.50 -7.19
C MET A 1 8.32 17.34 -7.68
N VAL A 2 7.88 16.43 -6.81
CA VAL A 2 7.02 15.29 -7.18
C VAL A 2 5.66 15.42 -6.52
N ARG A 3 4.62 14.79 -7.12
CA ARG A 3 3.28 14.64 -6.55
C ARG A 3 3.06 13.20 -6.13
N VAL A 4 2.71 12.98 -4.87
CA VAL A 4 2.66 11.65 -4.25
C VAL A 4 1.30 11.41 -3.60
N PHE A 5 0.68 10.27 -3.87
CA PHE A 5 -0.50 9.78 -3.16
C PHE A 5 -0.10 8.68 -2.17
N ILE A 6 -0.57 8.77 -0.93
CA ILE A 6 -0.23 7.80 0.12
C ILE A 6 -1.50 7.31 0.80
N THR A 7 -1.84 6.04 0.65
CA THR A 7 -2.97 5.47 1.38
C THR A 7 -2.64 5.29 2.87
N GLY A 8 -3.65 5.48 3.75
CA GLY A 8 -3.46 5.34 5.20
C GLY A 8 -2.48 6.36 5.80
N SER A 9 -2.46 7.58 5.26
CA SER A 9 -1.54 8.64 5.69
C SER A 9 -2.11 9.56 6.78
N SER A 10 -3.20 9.16 7.41
CA SER A 10 -3.75 9.86 8.59
C SER A 10 -3.08 9.48 9.91
N ASP A 11 -2.16 8.51 9.92
CA ASP A 11 -1.47 8.01 11.11
C ASP A 11 -0.19 7.25 10.72
N GLY A 12 0.66 6.97 11.70
CA GLY A 12 1.78 6.05 11.58
C GLY A 12 2.80 6.41 10.51
N ILE A 13 3.34 5.38 9.84
CA ILE A 13 4.43 5.54 8.86
C ILE A 13 3.99 6.38 7.67
N GLY A 14 2.76 6.19 7.17
CA GLY A 14 2.24 6.95 6.05
C GLY A 14 2.13 8.45 6.36
N GLN A 15 1.67 8.82 7.56
CA GLN A 15 1.62 10.21 8.00
C GLN A 15 3.03 10.81 8.13
N ALA A 16 3.96 10.07 8.74
CA ALA A 16 5.33 10.53 8.90
C ALA A 16 6.04 10.74 7.55
N ALA A 17 5.88 9.81 6.60
CA ALA A 17 6.44 9.95 5.26
C ALA A 17 5.82 11.14 4.50
N ALA A 18 4.50 11.31 4.61
CA ALA A 18 3.79 12.46 4.04
C ALA A 18 4.30 13.79 4.59
N LYS A 19 4.55 13.86 5.90
CA LYS A 19 5.11 15.04 6.55
C LYS A 19 6.50 15.38 6.02
N VAL A 20 7.40 14.39 5.92
CA VAL A 20 8.75 14.58 5.36
C VAL A 20 8.68 15.12 3.93
N LEU A 21 7.84 14.51 3.07
CA LEU A 21 7.66 14.97 1.69
C LEU A 21 7.14 16.41 1.62
N ALA A 22 6.11 16.75 2.42
CA ALA A 22 5.52 18.09 2.45
C ALA A 22 6.50 19.14 2.95
N GLU A 23 7.34 18.82 3.94
CA GLU A 23 8.41 19.68 4.44
C GLU A 23 9.52 19.91 3.40
N GLN A 24 9.80 18.91 2.57
CA GLN A 24 10.73 19.01 1.44
C GLN A 24 10.15 19.75 0.22
N GLY A 25 8.91 20.25 0.29
CA GLY A 25 8.27 21.02 -0.76
C GLY A 25 7.62 20.17 -1.86
N HIS A 26 7.43 18.87 -1.63
CA HIS A 26 6.69 17.99 -2.53
C HIS A 26 5.16 18.15 -2.36
N GLN A 27 4.39 17.82 -3.39
CA GLN A 27 2.94 17.83 -3.34
C GLN A 27 2.44 16.48 -2.83
N VAL A 28 1.80 16.45 -1.68
CA VAL A 28 1.29 15.23 -1.06
C VAL A 28 -0.22 15.27 -1.00
N ILE A 29 -0.84 14.23 -1.51
CA ILE A 29 -2.26 13.93 -1.36
C ILE A 29 -2.37 12.83 -0.32
N LEU A 30 -3.09 13.12 0.75
CA LEU A 30 -3.31 12.21 1.87
C LEU A 30 -4.56 11.36 1.63
N HIS A 31 -4.66 10.26 2.36
CA HIS A 31 -5.86 9.44 2.43
C HIS A 31 -6.23 9.12 3.88
N ALA A 32 -7.51 9.28 4.18
CA ALA A 32 -8.11 8.94 5.47
C ALA A 32 -9.39 8.13 5.28
N ARG A 33 -9.70 7.25 6.24
CA ARG A 33 -10.89 6.39 6.19
C ARG A 33 -12.21 7.15 6.34
N ASN A 34 -12.21 8.27 7.06
CA ASN A 34 -13.40 9.08 7.34
C ASN A 34 -13.04 10.55 7.56
N ALA A 35 -14.06 11.40 7.66
CA ALA A 35 -13.91 12.84 7.79
C ALA A 35 -13.12 13.28 9.03
N ASP A 36 -13.33 12.66 10.19
CA ASP A 36 -12.63 13.00 11.43
C ASP A 36 -11.12 12.76 11.31
N ARG A 37 -10.75 11.63 10.70
CA ARG A 37 -9.35 11.31 10.41
C ARG A 37 -8.76 12.20 9.33
N ALA A 38 -9.57 12.63 8.36
CA ALA A 38 -9.14 13.58 7.34
C ALA A 38 -8.82 14.94 7.95
N ALA A 39 -9.70 15.46 8.81
CA ALA A 39 -9.47 16.70 9.52
C ALA A 39 -8.20 16.64 10.38
N SER A 40 -8.01 15.53 11.11
CA SER A 40 -6.81 15.30 11.92
C SER A 40 -5.54 15.22 11.08
N ALA A 41 -5.60 14.56 9.92
CA ALA A 41 -4.47 14.44 9.01
C ALA A 41 -4.08 15.80 8.39
N GLN A 42 -5.08 16.58 7.95
CA GLN A 42 -4.86 17.93 7.42
C GLN A 42 -4.26 18.85 8.47
N ALA A 43 -4.74 18.78 9.72
CA ALA A 43 -4.18 19.58 10.82
C ALA A 43 -2.73 19.17 11.14
N ALA A 44 -2.39 17.89 11.06
CA ALA A 44 -1.03 17.39 11.29
C ALA A 44 -0.06 17.73 10.15
N ILE A 45 -0.56 17.88 8.93
CA ILE A 45 0.24 18.21 7.73
C ILE A 45 -0.45 19.36 6.97
N PRO A 46 -0.38 20.61 7.46
CA PRO A 46 -1.08 21.76 6.83
C PRO A 46 -0.62 22.03 5.39
N LYS A 47 0.59 21.60 5.02
CA LYS A 47 1.14 21.74 3.66
C LYS A 47 0.66 20.66 2.68
N ALA A 48 -0.09 19.66 3.13
CA ALA A 48 -0.68 18.67 2.21
C ALA A 48 -1.68 19.37 1.27
N LYS A 49 -1.71 18.94 0.02
CA LYS A 49 -2.54 19.56 -1.01
C LYS A 49 -4.02 19.20 -0.86
N ALA A 50 -4.30 17.98 -0.43
CA ALA A 50 -5.64 17.47 -0.21
C ALA A 50 -5.61 16.24 0.70
N VAL A 51 -6.78 15.90 1.27
CA VAL A 51 -7.04 14.62 1.92
C VAL A 51 -8.24 13.98 1.25
N LEU A 52 -8.03 12.84 0.61
CA LEU A 52 -9.10 12.05 0.02
C LEU A 52 -9.67 11.11 1.09
N ILE A 53 -10.98 10.86 1.02
CA ILE A 53 -11.70 10.07 2.04
C ILE A 53 -12.30 8.83 1.37
N GLY A 54 -12.05 7.65 1.96
CA GLY A 54 -12.68 6.40 1.54
C GLY A 54 -12.36 5.27 2.50
N ASP A 55 -13.34 4.45 2.85
CA ASP A 55 -13.10 3.24 3.64
C ASP A 55 -12.66 2.11 2.72
N LEU A 56 -11.39 1.73 2.82
CA LEU A 56 -10.79 0.65 2.03
C LEU A 56 -11.35 -0.75 2.35
N SER A 57 -12.20 -0.87 3.36
CA SER A 57 -12.96 -2.10 3.62
C SER A 57 -14.22 -2.22 2.75
N SER A 58 -14.55 -1.20 1.96
CA SER A 58 -15.66 -1.16 1.01
C SER A 58 -15.14 -1.09 -0.42
N ILE A 59 -15.55 -2.03 -1.25
CA ILE A 59 -15.22 -2.05 -2.70
C ILE A 59 -15.73 -0.77 -3.38
N ALA A 60 -16.97 -0.37 -3.06
CA ALA A 60 -17.59 0.82 -3.67
C ALA A 60 -16.85 2.10 -3.31
N GLU A 61 -16.48 2.28 -2.02
CA GLU A 61 -15.72 3.45 -1.58
C GLU A 61 -14.29 3.45 -2.13
N THR A 62 -13.64 2.28 -2.25
CA THR A 62 -12.32 2.16 -2.86
C THR A 62 -12.35 2.55 -4.35
N LYS A 63 -13.38 2.14 -5.10
CA LYS A 63 -13.57 2.58 -6.50
C LYS A 63 -13.78 4.08 -6.62
N LYS A 64 -14.61 4.66 -5.74
CA LYS A 64 -14.83 6.10 -5.68
C LYS A 64 -13.54 6.85 -5.35
N LEU A 65 -12.77 6.35 -4.38
CA LEU A 65 -11.48 6.93 -4.02
C LEU A 65 -10.49 6.93 -5.21
N ALA A 66 -10.48 5.87 -6.03
CA ALA A 66 -9.66 5.82 -7.24
C ALA A 66 -10.03 6.94 -8.21
N GLN A 67 -11.32 7.20 -8.42
CA GLN A 67 -11.78 8.28 -9.27
C GLN A 67 -11.37 9.66 -8.72
N GLU A 68 -11.59 9.91 -7.44
CA GLU A 68 -11.18 11.16 -6.77
C GLU A 68 -9.65 11.35 -6.81
N ALA A 69 -8.89 10.24 -6.75
CA ALA A 69 -7.44 10.29 -6.89
C ALA A 69 -7.01 10.66 -8.31
N ASN A 70 -7.69 10.17 -9.36
CA ASN A 70 -7.43 10.56 -10.74
C ASN A 70 -7.68 12.08 -10.95
N ASP A 71 -8.76 12.60 -10.38
CA ASP A 71 -9.06 14.05 -10.42
C ASP A 71 -7.99 14.89 -9.71
N ALA A 72 -7.32 14.33 -8.69
CA ALA A 72 -6.22 14.98 -7.95
C ALA A 72 -4.83 14.75 -8.57
N GLY A 73 -4.73 13.86 -9.58
CA GLY A 73 -3.49 13.48 -10.25
C GLY A 73 -3.01 14.52 -11.30
N PRO A 74 -2.14 14.11 -12.23
CA PRO A 74 -1.39 12.85 -12.22
C PRO A 74 -0.39 12.75 -11.07
N PHE A 75 -0.02 11.52 -10.69
CA PHE A 75 0.96 11.26 -9.62
C PHE A 75 2.29 10.77 -10.19
N ASP A 76 3.39 11.22 -9.57
CA ASP A 76 4.72 10.69 -9.83
C ASP A 76 4.95 9.39 -9.06
N ALA A 77 4.41 9.31 -7.85
CA ALA A 77 4.49 8.11 -7.03
C ALA A 77 3.18 7.82 -6.29
N ILE A 78 2.85 6.53 -6.17
CA ILE A 78 1.74 6.02 -5.36
C ILE A 78 2.31 5.06 -4.32
N ILE A 79 1.89 5.23 -3.06
CA ILE A 79 2.29 4.37 -1.95
C ILE A 79 1.04 3.74 -1.33
N HIS A 80 0.84 2.45 -1.56
CA HIS A 80 -0.15 1.65 -0.87
C HIS A 80 0.37 1.27 0.51
N ASN A 81 0.19 2.19 1.47
CA ASN A 81 0.66 2.03 2.85
C ASN A 81 -0.44 1.60 3.83
N ALA A 82 -1.70 1.82 3.49
CA ALA A 82 -2.81 1.45 4.36
C ALA A 82 -2.80 -0.06 4.67
N GLY A 83 -3.10 -0.40 5.90
CA GLY A 83 -3.23 -1.78 6.31
C GLY A 83 -3.81 -1.90 7.72
N ILE A 84 -4.42 -3.05 7.97
CA ILE A 84 -4.87 -3.47 9.29
C ILE A 84 -4.16 -4.78 9.67
N GLY A 85 -3.88 -4.98 10.96
CA GLY A 85 -3.06 -6.10 11.40
C GLY A 85 -3.37 -6.56 12.81
N TYR A 86 -2.42 -7.23 13.42
CA TYR A 86 -2.54 -7.79 14.77
C TYR A 86 -3.03 -6.76 15.79
N GLY A 87 -3.96 -7.17 16.66
CA GLY A 87 -4.50 -6.32 17.72
C GLY A 87 -5.58 -5.32 17.27
N SER A 88 -5.85 -5.20 15.99
CA SER A 88 -7.00 -4.44 15.51
C SER A 88 -8.28 -5.26 15.63
N THR A 89 -9.32 -4.70 16.25
CA THR A 89 -10.66 -5.31 16.25
C THR A 89 -11.20 -5.46 14.82
N SER A 90 -10.82 -4.53 13.93
CA SER A 90 -11.19 -4.57 12.52
C SER A 90 -10.63 -5.77 11.77
N SER A 91 -9.46 -6.31 12.17
CA SER A 91 -8.83 -7.44 11.47
C SER A 91 -9.61 -8.76 11.55
N ARG A 92 -10.58 -8.86 12.48
CA ARG A 92 -11.44 -10.04 12.66
C ARG A 92 -12.84 -9.85 12.06
N GLN A 93 -13.09 -8.73 11.41
CA GLN A 93 -14.40 -8.41 10.89
C GLN A 93 -14.58 -8.91 9.45
N ILE A 94 -15.82 -9.25 9.13
CA ILE A 94 -16.30 -9.41 7.76
C ILE A 94 -16.87 -8.07 7.31
N THR A 95 -16.50 -7.63 6.12
CA THR A 95 -16.95 -6.37 5.54
C THR A 95 -18.41 -6.44 5.07
N PRO A 96 -19.05 -5.29 4.76
CA PRO A 96 -20.35 -5.29 4.09
C PRO A 96 -20.37 -6.06 2.77
N ASP A 97 -19.23 -6.13 2.07
CA ASP A 97 -19.03 -6.92 0.84
C ASP A 97 -18.86 -8.43 1.12
N LYS A 98 -19.04 -8.87 2.37
CA LYS A 98 -18.99 -10.27 2.83
C LYS A 98 -17.61 -10.94 2.66
N ILE A 99 -16.55 -10.17 2.72
CA ILE A 99 -15.16 -10.64 2.67
C ILE A 99 -14.41 -10.26 3.94
N SER A 100 -13.29 -10.95 4.20
CA SER A 100 -12.38 -10.60 5.30
C SER A 100 -11.91 -9.15 5.22
N ALA A 101 -11.99 -8.40 6.29
CA ALA A 101 -11.50 -7.02 6.33
C ALA A 101 -9.99 -6.93 6.05
N VAL A 102 -9.20 -7.93 6.47
CA VAL A 102 -7.77 -7.98 6.17
C VAL A 102 -7.55 -8.13 4.66
N PHE A 103 -8.29 -9.03 4.00
CA PHE A 103 -8.23 -9.16 2.54
C PHE A 103 -8.68 -7.88 1.85
N ALA A 104 -9.81 -7.31 2.26
CA ALA A 104 -10.36 -6.09 1.66
C ALA A 104 -9.36 -4.93 1.70
N VAL A 105 -8.82 -4.62 2.90
CA VAL A 105 -7.97 -3.43 3.11
C VAL A 105 -6.55 -3.64 2.62
N ASN A 106 -5.95 -4.82 2.89
CA ASN A 106 -4.53 -5.02 2.66
C ASN A 106 -4.21 -5.56 1.26
N THR A 107 -5.15 -6.26 0.62
CA THR A 107 -4.92 -6.90 -0.68
C THR A 107 -5.80 -6.32 -1.78
N LEU A 108 -7.13 -6.34 -1.57
CA LEU A 108 -8.09 -5.98 -2.61
C LEU A 108 -8.09 -4.48 -2.90
N ALA A 109 -8.02 -3.64 -1.88
CA ALA A 109 -7.99 -2.18 -2.07
C ALA A 109 -6.74 -1.71 -2.82
N PRO A 110 -5.49 -2.13 -2.47
CA PRO A 110 -4.32 -1.86 -3.30
C PRO A 110 -4.48 -2.31 -4.76
N TYR A 111 -5.05 -3.50 -4.99
CA TYR A 111 -5.35 -3.99 -6.34
C TYR A 111 -6.32 -3.06 -7.08
N ILE A 112 -7.49 -2.75 -6.48
CA ILE A 112 -8.50 -1.88 -7.10
C ILE A 112 -7.92 -0.50 -7.43
N LEU A 113 -7.21 0.11 -6.48
CA LEU A 113 -6.57 1.41 -6.67
C LEU A 113 -5.53 1.36 -7.78
N THR A 114 -4.69 0.32 -7.81
CA THR A 114 -3.68 0.17 -8.88
C THR A 114 -4.32 0.01 -10.27
N CYS A 115 -5.46 -0.70 -10.35
CA CYS A 115 -6.13 -0.95 -11.62
C CYS A 115 -6.97 0.23 -12.12
N LEU A 116 -7.56 1.04 -11.23
CA LEU A 116 -8.49 2.13 -11.60
C LEU A 116 -7.87 3.53 -11.56
N MET A 117 -6.79 3.71 -10.82
CA MET A 117 -6.06 4.97 -10.88
C MET A 117 -5.19 5.03 -12.14
N ASP A 118 -4.97 6.24 -12.63
CA ASP A 118 -3.99 6.48 -13.65
C ASP A 118 -2.62 5.98 -13.17
N LYS A 119 -1.92 5.24 -14.03
CA LYS A 119 -0.58 4.72 -13.72
C LYS A 119 0.34 5.87 -13.30
N PRO A 120 1.06 5.76 -12.18
CA PRO A 120 1.99 6.80 -11.78
C PRO A 120 3.11 6.96 -12.80
N THR A 121 3.64 8.17 -12.95
CA THR A 121 4.66 8.45 -13.98
C THR A 121 6.03 7.83 -13.67
N SER A 122 6.28 7.42 -12.42
CA SER A 122 7.60 6.94 -12.01
C SER A 122 7.61 5.76 -11.05
N ARG A 123 6.73 5.72 -10.03
CA ARG A 123 6.90 4.77 -8.92
C ARG A 123 5.60 4.29 -8.31
N LEU A 124 5.56 3.00 -7.99
CA LEU A 124 4.49 2.35 -7.23
C LEU A 124 5.08 1.51 -6.09
N LEU A 125 4.53 1.62 -4.88
CA LEU A 125 4.99 0.82 -3.74
C LEU A 125 3.83 0.18 -2.99
N PHE A 126 4.02 -1.11 -2.66
CA PHE A 126 3.15 -1.87 -1.78
C PHE A 126 3.83 -2.07 -0.43
N MET A 127 3.18 -1.62 0.66
CA MET A 127 3.71 -1.77 2.01
C MET A 127 3.45 -3.19 2.54
N SER A 128 4.48 -4.01 2.47
CA SER A 128 4.50 -5.37 3.00
C SER A 128 5.07 -5.43 4.44
N SER A 129 5.51 -6.59 4.87
CA SER A 129 6.07 -6.86 6.20
C SER A 129 6.93 -8.13 6.14
N ASP A 130 7.85 -8.32 7.08
CA ASP A 130 8.52 -9.62 7.28
C ASP A 130 7.53 -10.75 7.61
N SER A 131 6.31 -10.43 8.06
CA SER A 131 5.23 -11.41 8.22
C SER A 131 4.85 -12.12 6.93
N HIS A 132 5.22 -11.61 5.76
CA HIS A 132 4.96 -12.27 4.47
C HIS A 132 5.61 -13.65 4.35
N TYR A 133 6.69 -13.91 5.09
CA TYR A 133 7.33 -15.23 5.12
C TYR A 133 6.44 -16.32 5.74
N SER A 134 5.44 -15.95 6.54
CA SER A 134 4.44 -16.87 7.11
C SER A 134 3.13 -16.92 6.32
N GLY A 135 3.07 -16.27 5.16
CA GLY A 135 1.88 -16.24 4.31
C GLY A 135 1.66 -17.56 3.59
N ASP A 136 0.39 -17.91 3.37
CA ASP A 136 -0.01 -19.07 2.61
C ASP A 136 -0.06 -18.74 1.10
N GLU A 137 0.87 -19.32 0.34
CA GLU A 137 0.94 -19.15 -1.12
C GLU A 137 -0.14 -19.91 -1.89
N THR A 138 -0.92 -20.77 -1.23
CA THR A 138 -1.95 -21.58 -1.90
C THR A 138 -3.17 -20.78 -2.31
N LEU A 139 -3.34 -19.57 -1.79
CA LEU A 139 -4.44 -18.64 -2.04
C LEU A 139 -5.83 -19.24 -1.72
N ARG A 140 -5.89 -20.26 -0.85
CA ARG A 140 -7.16 -20.93 -0.49
C ARG A 140 -7.97 -20.05 0.47
N ASN A 141 -9.26 -19.87 0.17
CA ASN A 141 -10.21 -19.17 1.03
C ASN A 141 -9.80 -17.76 1.44
N ILE A 142 -8.94 -17.09 0.65
CA ILE A 142 -8.35 -15.79 1.00
C ILE A 142 -9.40 -14.69 1.21
N THR A 143 -10.59 -14.84 0.63
CA THR A 143 -11.69 -13.88 0.80
C THR A 143 -12.41 -14.01 2.13
N GLN A 144 -12.35 -15.17 2.79
CA GLN A 144 -13.09 -15.47 4.02
C GLN A 144 -12.19 -15.58 5.26
N SER A 145 -11.09 -16.29 5.12
CA SER A 145 -10.13 -16.51 6.20
C SER A 145 -8.75 -16.07 5.75
N HIS A 146 -8.29 -14.94 6.25
CA HIS A 146 -7.10 -14.30 5.78
C HIS A 146 -6.25 -13.79 6.92
N SER A 147 -5.03 -14.28 7.01
CA SER A 147 -4.08 -13.81 8.01
C SER A 147 -3.41 -12.51 7.58
N TYR A 148 -2.82 -11.81 8.53
CA TYR A 148 -1.97 -10.66 8.21
C TYR A 148 -0.77 -11.07 7.35
N GLY A 149 -0.15 -12.23 7.65
CA GLY A 149 0.96 -12.77 6.87
C GLY A 149 0.60 -13.01 5.41
N ASP A 150 -0.58 -13.61 5.15
CA ASP A 150 -1.08 -13.84 3.80
C ASP A 150 -1.20 -12.52 3.04
N SER A 151 -1.84 -11.51 3.67
CA SER A 151 -1.99 -10.19 3.03
C SER A 151 -0.64 -9.55 2.68
N LYS A 152 0.38 -9.76 3.52
CA LYS A 152 1.71 -9.21 3.28
C LYS A 152 2.49 -9.97 2.21
N LEU A 153 2.21 -11.27 2.04
CA LEU A 153 2.67 -12.03 0.88
C LEU A 153 1.99 -11.53 -0.40
N HIS A 154 0.69 -11.27 -0.35
CA HIS A 154 -0.04 -10.72 -1.50
C HIS A 154 0.48 -9.34 -1.94
N ASP A 155 0.88 -8.46 -1.01
CA ASP A 155 1.54 -7.19 -1.35
C ASP A 155 2.81 -7.41 -2.18
N VAL A 156 3.61 -8.44 -1.86
CA VAL A 156 4.80 -8.80 -2.63
C VAL A 156 4.43 -9.37 -4.01
N MET A 157 3.42 -10.25 -4.07
CA MET A 157 2.93 -10.82 -5.32
C MET A 157 2.38 -9.74 -6.26
N LEU A 158 1.57 -8.80 -5.75
CA LEU A 158 1.04 -7.66 -6.52
C LEU A 158 2.18 -6.78 -7.06
N ALA A 159 3.16 -6.44 -6.22
CA ALA A 159 4.31 -5.65 -6.66
C ALA A 159 5.06 -6.32 -7.82
N LYS A 160 5.31 -7.63 -7.72
CA LYS A 160 5.98 -8.39 -8.78
C LYS A 160 5.12 -8.50 -10.05
N ALA A 161 3.82 -8.71 -9.91
CA ALA A 161 2.88 -8.79 -11.03
C ALA A 161 2.81 -7.45 -11.80
N PHE A 162 2.72 -6.32 -11.10
CA PHE A 162 2.69 -5.00 -11.74
C PHE A 162 4.07 -4.58 -12.26
N ALA A 163 5.16 -4.99 -11.63
CA ALA A 163 6.51 -4.74 -12.15
C ALA A 163 6.76 -5.37 -13.52
N ARG A 164 6.16 -6.56 -13.78
CA ARG A 164 6.25 -7.21 -15.10
C ARG A 164 5.38 -6.53 -16.17
N ARG A 165 4.30 -5.86 -15.75
CA ARG A 165 3.35 -5.19 -16.64
C ARG A 165 3.74 -3.75 -16.93
N TRP A 166 4.40 -3.09 -16.00
CA TRP A 166 4.77 -1.68 -16.06
C TRP A 166 6.29 -1.52 -15.99
N GLU A 167 6.96 -1.90 -17.09
CA GLU A 167 8.43 -1.89 -17.19
C GLU A 167 9.04 -0.49 -17.18
N ASP A 168 8.23 0.53 -17.48
CA ASP A 168 8.62 1.94 -17.57
C ASP A 168 8.60 2.68 -16.22
N ILE A 169 8.11 2.04 -15.15
CA ILE A 169 8.13 2.59 -13.80
C ILE A 169 8.78 1.61 -12.81
N GLN A 170 9.23 2.14 -11.68
CA GLN A 170 9.72 1.29 -10.59
C GLN A 170 8.56 0.84 -9.70
N VAL A 171 8.35 -0.47 -9.56
CA VAL A 171 7.39 -1.06 -8.62
C VAL A 171 8.15 -1.83 -7.56
N LEU A 172 7.93 -1.53 -6.27
CA LEU A 172 8.56 -2.21 -5.15
C LEU A 172 7.53 -2.70 -4.14
N SER A 173 7.90 -3.72 -3.37
CA SER A 173 7.27 -4.04 -2.10
C SER A 173 8.27 -3.81 -0.97
N MET A 174 7.82 -3.26 0.16
CA MET A 174 8.71 -2.85 1.24
C MET A 174 8.22 -3.33 2.60
N HIS A 175 9.14 -3.84 3.44
CA HIS A 175 8.88 -3.98 4.86
C HIS A 175 9.58 -2.85 5.65
N PRO A 176 8.84 -2.17 6.54
CA PRO A 176 9.37 -1.03 7.28
C PRO A 176 10.18 -1.44 8.52
N GLY A 177 10.23 -2.75 8.83
CA GLY A 177 10.67 -3.28 10.12
C GLY A 177 9.53 -3.30 11.15
N TRP A 178 9.81 -3.76 12.38
CA TRP A 178 8.86 -3.70 13.48
C TRP A 178 8.92 -2.33 14.17
N VAL A 179 7.97 -1.46 13.79
CA VAL A 179 7.96 -0.03 14.09
C VAL A 179 6.92 0.31 15.16
N ARG A 180 7.27 1.20 16.07
CA ARG A 180 6.39 1.68 17.14
C ARG A 180 5.30 2.59 16.60
N THR A 181 4.18 1.95 16.25
CA THR A 181 2.93 2.54 15.76
C THR A 181 1.76 1.95 16.53
N LYS A 182 0.54 2.38 16.26
CA LYS A 182 -0.66 1.74 16.81
C LYS A 182 -0.74 0.26 16.47
N MET A 183 -0.32 -0.12 15.26
CA MET A 183 -0.28 -1.51 14.80
C MET A 183 0.89 -2.28 15.42
N GLY A 184 2.09 -1.72 15.44
CA GLY A 184 3.29 -2.38 15.96
C GLY A 184 3.35 -2.48 17.48
N GLY A 185 2.55 -1.67 18.18
CA GLY A 185 2.50 -1.64 19.64
C GLY A 185 3.69 -0.93 20.30
N ARG A 186 3.60 -0.80 21.65
CA ARG A 186 4.64 -0.10 22.42
C ARG A 186 5.95 -0.89 22.54
N ALA A 187 5.89 -2.21 22.42
CA ALA A 187 7.06 -3.09 22.49
C ALA A 187 7.92 -3.09 21.23
N ALA A 188 7.45 -2.48 20.13
CA ALA A 188 8.23 -2.43 18.91
C ALA A 188 9.55 -1.64 19.12
N PRO A 189 10.70 -2.21 18.72
CA PRO A 189 12.01 -1.59 18.93
C PRO A 189 12.28 -0.44 17.96
N GLY A 190 11.70 -0.47 16.78
CA GLY A 190 11.96 0.50 15.70
C GLY A 190 11.24 1.83 15.88
N GLY A 191 11.92 2.93 15.56
CA GLY A 191 11.33 4.26 15.42
C GLY A 191 10.65 4.43 14.06
N ILE A 192 9.77 5.42 13.97
CA ILE A 192 9.00 5.73 12.76
C ILE A 192 9.80 6.49 11.70
N ASP A 193 10.86 7.20 12.11
CA ASP A 193 11.59 8.14 11.25
C ASP A 193 12.31 7.44 10.11
N LYS A 194 12.99 6.33 10.39
CA LYS A 194 13.75 5.58 9.38
C LYS A 194 12.88 5.11 8.22
N PRO A 195 11.75 4.40 8.42
CA PRO A 195 10.87 4.03 7.31
C PRO A 195 10.20 5.25 6.65
N ALA A 196 9.86 6.29 7.40
CA ALA A 196 9.27 7.51 6.85
C ALA A 196 10.21 8.21 5.87
N VAL A 197 11.47 8.41 6.26
CA VAL A 197 12.50 9.01 5.40
C VAL A 197 12.78 8.12 4.19
N ALA A 198 12.89 6.79 4.37
CA ALA A 198 13.13 5.87 3.27
C ALA A 198 12.01 5.92 2.20
N LEU A 199 10.76 6.01 2.63
CA LEU A 199 9.61 6.16 1.74
C LEU A 199 9.60 7.52 1.02
N ALA A 200 9.89 8.59 1.75
CA ALA A 200 9.91 9.93 1.20
C ALA A 200 11.03 10.10 0.16
N ASP A 201 12.23 9.64 0.47
CA ASP A 201 13.37 9.67 -0.45
C ASP A 201 13.10 8.82 -1.70
N TRP A 202 12.56 7.61 -1.51
CA TRP A 202 12.20 6.75 -2.63
C TRP A 202 11.14 7.41 -3.53
N ALA A 203 10.07 7.97 -2.97
CA ALA A 203 9.03 8.64 -3.74
C ALA A 203 9.58 9.85 -4.52
N ALA A 204 10.55 10.56 -3.94
CA ALA A 204 11.24 11.68 -4.56
C ALA A 204 12.33 11.27 -5.58
N GLY A 205 12.55 9.98 -5.81
CA GLY A 205 13.60 9.47 -6.69
C GLY A 205 15.00 9.56 -6.11
N LYS A 206 15.10 9.61 -4.80
CA LYS A 206 16.35 9.75 -4.05
C LYS A 206 16.66 8.48 -3.26
N GLY A 207 17.86 8.47 -2.67
CA GLY A 207 18.28 7.39 -1.79
C GLY A 207 18.55 6.06 -2.50
N VAL A 208 18.85 5.04 -1.69
CA VAL A 208 19.26 3.71 -2.15
C VAL A 208 18.10 2.99 -2.85
N LEU A 209 16.89 3.09 -2.32
CA LEU A 209 15.73 2.35 -2.84
C LEU A 209 15.34 2.78 -4.26
N ALA A 210 15.55 4.04 -4.62
CA ALA A 210 15.27 4.55 -5.96
C ALA A 210 16.17 3.94 -7.07
N LYS A 211 17.25 3.24 -6.68
CA LYS A 211 18.21 2.59 -7.59
C LYS A 211 18.02 1.07 -7.67
N ILE A 212 17.13 0.50 -6.86
CA ILE A 212 16.87 -0.94 -6.82
C ILE A 212 15.99 -1.33 -8.02
N LYS A 213 16.21 -2.53 -8.53
CA LYS A 213 15.45 -3.07 -9.67
C LYS A 213 13.96 -3.16 -9.34
N SER A 214 13.12 -2.84 -10.32
CA SER A 214 11.66 -3.04 -10.25
C SER A 214 11.31 -4.51 -9.95
N GLY A 215 10.26 -4.74 -9.15
CA GLY A 215 9.84 -6.06 -8.68
C GLY A 215 10.53 -6.55 -7.42
N ALA A 216 11.50 -5.82 -6.88
CA ALA A 216 12.22 -6.22 -5.68
C ALA A 216 11.37 -6.05 -4.41
N PHE A 217 11.63 -6.94 -3.43
CA PHE A 217 11.24 -6.76 -2.04
C PHE A 217 12.37 -6.10 -1.30
N VAL A 218 12.08 -5.03 -0.56
CA VAL A 218 13.12 -4.20 0.08
C VAL A 218 12.85 -3.97 1.57
N SER A 219 13.93 -3.76 2.31
CA SER A 219 13.90 -3.11 3.62
C SER A 219 13.97 -1.59 3.44
N THR A 220 14.10 -0.85 4.54
CA THR A 220 14.30 0.61 4.50
C THR A 220 15.63 1.08 3.89
N SER A 221 16.55 0.17 3.57
CA SER A 221 17.92 0.54 3.14
C SER A 221 18.54 -0.38 2.10
N ARG A 222 17.91 -1.51 1.77
CA ARG A 222 18.48 -2.49 0.83
C ARG A 222 17.42 -3.43 0.28
N GLU A 223 17.75 -4.10 -0.81
CA GLU A 223 17.03 -5.26 -1.28
C GLU A 223 17.10 -6.42 -0.26
N SER A 224 16.03 -7.18 -0.18
CA SER A 224 15.88 -8.35 0.68
C SER A 224 15.27 -9.50 -0.14
N THR A 225 15.50 -10.73 0.29
CA THR A 225 14.78 -11.88 -0.29
C THR A 225 13.32 -11.82 0.07
N SER A 226 12.45 -12.35 -0.78
CA SER A 226 11.02 -12.52 -0.49
C SER A 226 10.66 -14.00 -0.34
N HIS A 227 9.46 -14.29 0.15
CA HIS A 227 8.91 -15.65 0.16
C HIS A 227 8.95 -16.24 -1.25
N PRO A 228 9.46 -17.48 -1.47
CA PRO A 228 9.62 -18.06 -2.80
C PRO A 228 8.33 -18.11 -3.61
N GLY A 229 7.18 -18.35 -2.95
CA GLY A 229 5.87 -18.36 -3.60
C GLY A 229 5.50 -17.03 -4.26
N ALA A 230 6.08 -15.91 -3.82
CA ALA A 230 5.86 -14.63 -4.47
C ALA A 230 6.53 -14.53 -5.86
N ASP A 231 7.53 -15.37 -6.16
CA ASP A 231 8.21 -15.41 -7.45
C ASP A 231 7.49 -16.29 -8.49
N VAL A 232 6.50 -17.07 -8.06
CA VAL A 232 5.74 -17.98 -8.93
C VAL A 232 4.72 -17.17 -9.73
N VAL A 233 5.00 -16.96 -11.02
CA VAL A 233 4.16 -16.13 -11.91
C VAL A 233 2.71 -16.61 -11.94
N SER A 234 2.46 -17.92 -12.03
CA SER A 234 1.09 -18.46 -12.04
C SER A 234 0.32 -18.13 -10.76
N LYS A 235 0.98 -18.03 -9.60
CA LYS A 235 0.36 -17.60 -8.34
C LYS A 235 0.03 -16.10 -8.31
N GLN A 236 0.89 -15.28 -8.91
CA GLN A 236 0.61 -13.88 -9.06
C GLN A 236 -0.62 -13.65 -9.95
N GLU A 237 -0.72 -14.38 -11.08
CA GLU A 237 -1.88 -14.31 -11.97
C GLU A 237 -3.16 -14.83 -11.30
N GLU A 238 -3.07 -15.94 -10.54
CA GLU A 238 -4.18 -16.47 -9.75
C GLU A 238 -4.70 -15.42 -8.74
N LEU A 239 -3.80 -14.71 -8.05
CA LEU A 239 -4.18 -13.63 -7.13
C LEU A 239 -4.88 -12.48 -7.84
N LEU A 240 -4.37 -12.06 -9.00
CA LEU A 240 -5.00 -10.99 -9.80
C LEU A 240 -6.41 -11.41 -10.25
N GLU A 241 -6.57 -12.66 -10.71
CA GLU A 241 -7.87 -13.19 -11.14
C GLU A 241 -8.87 -13.24 -9.97
N ILE A 242 -8.45 -13.70 -8.78
CA ILE A 242 -9.31 -13.67 -7.58
C ILE A 242 -9.74 -12.23 -7.25
N CYS A 243 -8.80 -11.28 -7.27
CA CYS A 243 -9.11 -9.87 -7.02
C CYS A 243 -10.09 -9.30 -8.06
N LYS A 244 -9.92 -9.67 -9.34
CA LYS A 244 -10.83 -9.32 -10.44
C LYS A 244 -12.23 -9.87 -10.22
N GLN A 245 -12.37 -11.15 -9.90
CA GLN A 245 -13.65 -11.80 -9.64
C GLN A 245 -14.38 -11.17 -8.47
N VAL A 246 -13.67 -10.84 -7.38
CA VAL A 246 -14.28 -10.25 -6.18
C VAL A 246 -14.66 -8.79 -6.40
N SER A 247 -13.82 -8.01 -7.05
CA SER A 247 -14.03 -6.56 -7.21
C SER A 247 -14.81 -6.19 -8.48
N GLY A 248 -14.81 -7.05 -9.49
CA GLY A 248 -15.28 -6.72 -10.84
C GLY A 248 -14.37 -5.72 -11.57
N VAL A 249 -13.12 -5.59 -11.15
CA VAL A 249 -12.13 -4.67 -11.75
C VAL A 249 -11.07 -5.48 -12.48
N SER A 250 -10.86 -5.24 -13.77
CA SER A 250 -9.80 -5.89 -14.56
C SER A 250 -8.48 -5.15 -14.45
N VAL A 251 -7.39 -5.86 -14.64
CA VAL A 251 -6.06 -5.25 -14.79
C VAL A 251 -6.03 -4.40 -16.07
N PRO A 252 -5.43 -3.20 -16.07
CA PRO A 252 -5.35 -2.37 -17.26
C PRO A 252 -4.64 -3.08 -18.42
N GLY A 253 -5.27 -3.07 -19.59
CA GLY A 253 -4.73 -3.69 -20.81
C GLY A 253 -5.14 -5.14 -21.05
N GLU A 254 -5.98 -5.73 -20.18
CA GLU A 254 -6.63 -7.04 -20.40
C GLU A 254 -7.98 -6.91 -21.08
#